data_b1dde9b52592a2781aa29ce428da1613
#
_entry.id   b1dde9b52592a2781aa29ce428da1613
#
_cell.length_a   1.000
_cell.length_b   1.000
_cell.length_c   1.000
_cell.angle_alpha   90.00
_cell.angle_beta   90.00
_cell.angle_gamma   90.00
#
_symmetry.space_group_name_H-M   'P 1'
#
loop_
_entity.id
_entity.type
_entity.pdbx_description
1 polymer ?
#
loop_
_entity_poly.entity_id
_entity_poly.type
_entity_poly.pdbx_seq_one_letter_code
_entity_poly.pdbx_strand_id
1 'polypeptide(L)'
;MPKKKDLSLRLEAVIKTLIPQHGQNADDLGPMMRAIKAVHSATDHTSTTPEDLEHQRAAQELFARLVTPSIGIRNDALSVNNIPAEWVSLEHGHDRHHAVLYCHGGGYTCGQLGYARILASKLALCTGFDVLSFEYRLAPENPYPAAVEDALAMWDYLMYMGYGARDIVVAGDSAGGNLALELCLKLKEQGRAQPRALLLFSPWTDMTASGKSYKSCKALDPMLTYEYIEAVRAAYTGPDADWAKPCYSPLFADLRGLPPTLVQVGTDRKSVV
;
A
#
# COMPACT_ATOMS: atom_id res chain seq x y z
N MET A 1 22.95 14.02 -16.12
CA MET A 1 22.64 12.83 -15.30
C MET A 1 22.61 13.27 -13.84
N PRO A 2 21.49 13.28 -13.14
CA PRO A 2 21.47 13.55 -11.70
C PRO A 2 22.18 12.39 -10.99
N LYS A 3 23.08 12.74 -10.10
CA LYS A 3 23.99 11.82 -9.43
C LYS A 3 23.20 10.86 -8.53
N LYS A 4 23.61 9.58 -8.46
CA LYS A 4 23.05 8.52 -7.58
C LYS A 4 22.82 8.97 -6.12
N LYS A 5 23.55 9.98 -5.65
CA LYS A 5 23.40 10.62 -4.32
C LYS A 5 22.07 11.35 -4.12
N ASP A 6 21.44 11.89 -5.17
CA ASP A 6 20.24 12.72 -5.04
C ASP A 6 18.99 11.89 -4.73
N LEU A 7 18.87 10.69 -5.31
CA LEU A 7 17.73 9.81 -5.05
C LEU A 7 17.76 9.23 -3.63
N SER A 8 18.94 8.85 -3.12
CA SER A 8 19.09 8.36 -1.75
C SER A 8 18.66 9.43 -0.74
N LEU A 9 19.05 10.70 -0.97
CA LEU A 9 18.67 11.83 -0.12
C LEU A 9 17.15 12.11 -0.16
N ARG A 10 16.52 11.97 -1.33
CA ARG A 10 15.05 12.13 -1.45
C ARG A 10 14.29 10.99 -0.77
N LEU A 11 14.77 9.75 -0.89
CA LEU A 11 14.21 8.60 -0.16
C LEU A 11 14.37 8.76 1.36
N GLU A 12 15.50 9.26 1.84
CA GLU A 12 15.70 9.60 3.27
C GLU A 12 14.74 10.71 3.75
N ALA A 13 14.43 11.68 2.90
CA ALA A 13 13.46 12.74 3.21
C ALA A 13 12.05 12.16 3.37
N VAL A 14 11.63 11.20 2.51
CA VAL A 14 10.36 10.46 2.65
C VAL A 14 10.29 9.78 4.01
N ILE A 15 11.35 9.08 4.40
CA ILE A 15 11.42 8.38 5.69
C ILE A 15 11.25 9.36 6.85
N LYS A 16 11.97 10.50 6.84
CA LYS A 16 11.93 11.48 7.93
C LYS A 16 10.59 12.20 8.11
N THR A 17 9.83 12.38 7.03
CA THR A 17 8.50 13.02 7.11
C THR A 17 7.38 12.04 7.49
N LEU A 18 7.58 10.74 7.26
CA LEU A 18 6.63 9.70 7.63
C LEU A 18 6.86 9.15 9.06
N ILE A 19 8.07 9.34 9.62
CA ILE A 19 8.39 8.93 10.99
C ILE A 19 8.01 10.06 11.94
N PRO A 20 7.11 9.83 12.94
CA PRO A 20 6.95 10.75 14.06
C PRO A 20 8.31 10.96 14.75
N GLN A 21 8.69 12.19 15.01
CA GLN A 21 9.94 12.48 15.73
C GLN A 21 9.92 11.76 17.09
N HIS A 22 10.95 10.98 17.37
CA HIS A 22 11.12 10.29 18.66
C HIS A 22 11.06 11.29 19.82
N GLY A 23 10.13 11.07 20.76
CA GLY A 23 9.98 11.89 21.96
C GLY A 23 8.56 11.95 22.54
N GLN A 24 7.56 11.38 21.91
CA GLN A 24 6.23 11.27 22.52
C GLN A 24 6.13 9.91 23.22
N ASN A 25 5.68 9.95 24.49
CA ASN A 25 5.40 8.73 25.27
C ASN A 25 4.48 7.80 24.46
N ALA A 26 4.71 6.50 24.55
CA ALA A 26 3.93 5.48 23.85
C ALA A 26 2.41 5.58 24.15
N ASP A 27 2.02 6.24 25.22
CA ASP A 27 0.63 6.49 25.62
C ASP A 27 0.00 7.73 24.95
N ASP A 28 0.79 8.61 24.30
CA ASP A 28 0.27 9.79 23.62
C ASP A 28 0.13 9.57 22.12
N LEU A 29 -0.88 8.81 21.75
CA LEU A 29 -1.29 8.65 20.35
C LEU A 29 -1.62 10.03 19.78
N GLY A 30 -0.88 10.45 18.76
CA GLY A 30 -1.15 11.69 18.04
C GLY A 30 -2.61 11.77 17.56
N PRO A 31 -3.13 12.98 17.27
CA PRO A 31 -4.54 13.17 16.90
C PRO A 31 -5.00 12.24 15.75
N MET A 32 -4.14 12.03 14.77
CA MET A 32 -4.38 11.13 13.63
C MET A 32 -4.58 9.68 14.09
N MET A 33 -3.72 9.17 14.98
CA MET A 33 -3.81 7.80 15.47
C MET A 33 -5.04 7.60 16.35
N ARG A 34 -5.44 8.64 17.14
CA ARG A 34 -6.70 8.61 17.89
C ARG A 34 -7.91 8.55 16.96
N ALA A 35 -7.90 9.31 15.86
CA ALA A 35 -8.96 9.27 14.86
C ALA A 35 -9.04 7.90 14.16
N ILE A 36 -7.92 7.32 13.76
CA ILE A 36 -7.84 5.98 13.18
C ILE A 36 -8.40 4.95 14.16
N LYS A 37 -7.97 5.00 15.42
CA LYS A 37 -8.44 4.08 16.45
C LYS A 37 -9.95 4.22 16.70
N ALA A 38 -10.49 5.44 16.71
CA ALA A 38 -11.92 5.69 16.89
C ALA A 38 -12.73 5.13 15.70
N VAL A 39 -12.28 5.31 14.46
CA VAL A 39 -12.92 4.73 13.27
C VAL A 39 -12.88 3.20 13.32
N HIS A 40 -11.73 2.61 13.63
CA HIS A 40 -11.59 1.17 13.76
C HIS A 40 -12.44 0.56 14.86
N SER A 41 -12.57 1.24 16.03
CA SER A 41 -13.40 0.74 17.13
C SER A 41 -14.91 0.90 16.90
N ALA A 42 -15.31 1.73 15.95
CA ALA A 42 -16.71 1.93 15.58
C ALA A 42 -17.21 0.94 14.51
N THR A 43 -16.31 0.15 13.91
CA THR A 43 -16.64 -0.84 12.90
C THR A 43 -16.25 -2.23 13.36
N ASP A 44 -17.11 -3.22 13.11
CA ASP A 44 -16.74 -4.62 13.33
C ASP A 44 -15.81 -5.07 12.19
N HIS A 45 -14.58 -5.43 12.53
CA HIS A 45 -13.56 -5.88 11.60
C HIS A 45 -13.34 -7.41 11.65
N THR A 46 -14.18 -8.14 12.34
CA THR A 46 -14.04 -9.60 12.50
C THR A 46 -14.70 -10.38 11.37
N SER A 47 -15.45 -9.71 10.50
CA SER A 47 -16.25 -10.32 9.45
C SER A 47 -16.02 -9.63 8.10
N THR A 48 -16.27 -10.38 7.02
CA THR A 48 -16.24 -9.91 5.62
C THR A 48 -17.58 -10.17 4.93
N THR A 49 -18.68 -10.15 5.68
CA THR A 49 -20.02 -10.16 5.07
C THR A 49 -20.22 -8.89 4.24
N PRO A 50 -21.10 -8.92 3.22
CA PRO A 50 -21.36 -7.74 2.40
C PRO A 50 -21.74 -6.50 3.24
N GLU A 51 -22.54 -6.66 4.29
CA GLU A 51 -22.95 -5.58 5.19
C GLU A 51 -21.79 -5.00 5.99
N ASP A 52 -20.94 -5.85 6.56
CA ASP A 52 -19.78 -5.42 7.32
C ASP A 52 -18.75 -4.72 6.43
N LEU A 53 -18.54 -5.22 5.20
CA LEU A 53 -17.65 -4.60 4.24
C LEU A 53 -18.17 -3.24 3.77
N GLU A 54 -19.48 -3.09 3.57
CA GLU A 54 -20.09 -1.80 3.25
C GLU A 54 -19.79 -0.78 4.36
N HIS A 55 -19.99 -1.16 5.63
CA HIS A 55 -19.68 -0.31 6.78
C HIS A 55 -18.19 0.03 6.89
N GLN A 56 -17.30 -0.95 6.69
CA GLN A 56 -15.85 -0.75 6.73
C GLN A 56 -15.39 0.20 5.62
N ARG A 57 -15.88 0.00 4.39
CA ARG A 57 -15.59 0.85 3.22
C ARG A 57 -16.12 2.28 3.44
N ALA A 58 -17.33 2.43 3.96
CA ALA A 58 -17.93 3.73 4.27
C ALA A 58 -17.14 4.47 5.38
N ALA A 59 -16.70 3.77 6.43
CA ALA A 59 -15.87 4.35 7.48
C ALA A 59 -14.52 4.83 6.97
N GLN A 60 -13.90 4.07 6.06
CA GLN A 60 -12.63 4.44 5.43
C GLN A 60 -12.79 5.66 4.52
N GLU A 61 -13.90 5.75 3.78
CA GLU A 61 -14.24 6.92 2.96
C GLU A 61 -14.48 8.17 3.82
N LEU A 62 -15.21 8.03 4.94
CA LEU A 62 -15.41 9.12 5.88
C LEU A 62 -14.08 9.62 6.44
N PHE A 63 -13.18 8.70 6.84
CA PHE A 63 -11.85 9.07 7.30
C PHE A 63 -11.07 9.85 6.22
N ALA A 64 -11.11 9.40 4.97
CA ALA A 64 -10.46 10.08 3.85
C ALA A 64 -10.98 11.52 3.67
N ARG A 65 -12.28 11.75 3.82
CA ARG A 65 -12.91 13.08 3.73
C ARG A 65 -12.54 14.01 4.89
N LEU A 66 -12.23 13.46 6.05
CA LEU A 66 -11.82 14.24 7.24
C LEU A 66 -10.35 14.67 7.18
N VAL A 67 -9.54 14.00 6.36
CA VAL A 67 -8.15 14.38 6.18
C VAL A 67 -8.05 15.53 5.18
N THR A 68 -7.56 16.66 5.64
CA THR A 68 -7.37 17.84 4.80
C THR A 68 -6.41 17.51 3.65
N PRO A 69 -6.78 17.76 2.39
CA PRO A 69 -5.87 17.58 1.26
C PRO A 69 -4.58 18.39 1.48
N SER A 70 -3.46 17.84 1.06
CA SER A 70 -2.19 18.56 1.12
C SER A 70 -2.25 19.79 0.20
N ILE A 71 -1.90 20.96 0.72
CA ILE A 71 -1.80 22.19 -0.08
C ILE A 71 -0.71 21.98 -1.13
N GLY A 72 -0.95 22.47 -2.36
CA GLY A 72 0.00 22.37 -3.47
C GLY A 72 -0.01 21.00 -4.17
N ILE A 73 -1.04 20.19 -3.94
CA ILE A 73 -1.27 18.91 -4.61
C ILE A 73 -2.43 19.02 -5.59
N ARG A 74 -2.22 18.54 -6.79
CA ARG A 74 -3.23 18.35 -7.84
C ARG A 74 -3.56 16.86 -7.97
N ASN A 75 -4.84 16.58 -8.19
CA ASN A 75 -5.35 15.24 -8.45
C ASN A 75 -6.07 15.23 -9.80
N ASP A 76 -5.60 14.42 -10.74
CA ASP A 76 -6.16 14.27 -12.07
C ASP A 76 -6.72 12.85 -12.23
N ALA A 77 -8.05 12.72 -12.22
CA ALA A 77 -8.73 11.43 -12.35
C ALA A 77 -8.60 10.89 -13.78
N LEU A 78 -8.45 9.58 -13.90
CA LEU A 78 -8.43 8.84 -15.17
C LEU A 78 -9.01 7.44 -14.98
N SER A 79 -9.13 6.70 -16.07
CA SER A 79 -9.49 5.29 -16.06
C SER A 79 -8.57 4.52 -17.01
N VAL A 80 -8.03 3.40 -16.56
CA VAL A 80 -7.19 2.50 -17.35
C VAL A 80 -7.86 1.14 -17.40
N ASN A 81 -8.28 0.68 -18.57
CA ASN A 81 -9.02 -0.59 -18.72
C ASN A 81 -10.23 -0.71 -17.79
N ASN A 82 -10.98 0.37 -17.60
CA ASN A 82 -12.10 0.52 -16.64
C ASN A 82 -11.68 0.48 -15.15
N ILE A 83 -10.40 0.49 -14.84
CA ILE A 83 -9.92 0.62 -13.46
C ILE A 83 -9.82 2.12 -13.13
N PRO A 84 -10.56 2.63 -12.15
CA PRO A 84 -10.44 4.02 -11.71
C PRO A 84 -9.02 4.29 -11.19
N ALA A 85 -8.44 5.38 -11.60
CA ALA A 85 -7.10 5.78 -11.20
C ALA A 85 -7.00 7.30 -11.09
N GLU A 86 -5.94 7.79 -10.46
CA GLU A 86 -5.62 9.21 -10.44
C GLU A 86 -4.12 9.45 -10.42
N TRP A 87 -3.73 10.52 -11.07
CA TRP A 87 -2.42 11.12 -10.88
C TRP A 87 -2.49 12.10 -9.71
N VAL A 88 -1.60 11.89 -8.74
CA VAL A 88 -1.39 12.80 -7.61
C VAL A 88 -0.03 13.46 -7.81
N SER A 89 -0.03 14.76 -8.06
CA SER A 89 1.15 15.53 -8.47
C SER A 89 1.30 16.81 -7.65
N LEU A 90 2.51 17.35 -7.61
CA LEU A 90 2.69 18.73 -7.15
C LEU A 90 2.08 19.70 -8.19
N GLU A 91 1.43 20.77 -7.73
CA GLU A 91 0.93 21.82 -8.62
C GLU A 91 2.05 22.48 -9.42
N HIS A 92 3.25 22.60 -8.81
CA HIS A 92 4.40 23.22 -9.43
C HIS A 92 5.69 22.44 -9.10
N GLY A 93 6.62 22.40 -10.06
CA GLY A 93 7.98 21.90 -9.83
C GLY A 93 8.11 20.38 -9.70
N HIS A 94 7.17 19.61 -10.22
CA HIS A 94 7.24 18.14 -10.19
C HIS A 94 8.15 17.59 -11.30
N ASP A 95 8.73 16.43 -11.03
CA ASP A 95 9.56 15.68 -11.98
C ASP A 95 8.66 14.77 -12.82
N ARG A 96 8.55 15.08 -14.12
CA ARG A 96 7.73 14.34 -15.10
C ARG A 96 8.45 13.14 -15.73
N HIS A 97 9.71 12.91 -15.38
CA HIS A 97 10.50 11.80 -15.92
C HIS A 97 10.42 10.55 -15.05
N HIS A 98 9.95 10.70 -13.82
CA HIS A 98 9.82 9.60 -12.88
C HIS A 98 8.39 9.54 -12.33
N ALA A 99 7.94 8.32 -12.03
CA ALA A 99 6.64 8.08 -11.43
C ALA A 99 6.72 7.13 -10.24
N VAL A 100 5.76 7.24 -9.35
CA VAL A 100 5.48 6.24 -8.32
C VAL A 100 4.20 5.52 -8.71
N LEU A 101 4.23 4.20 -8.86
CA LEU A 101 3.02 3.37 -8.91
C LEU A 101 2.69 2.97 -7.47
N TYR A 102 1.56 3.46 -6.96
CA TYR A 102 1.19 3.25 -5.58
C TYR A 102 -0.01 2.31 -5.44
N CYS A 103 0.22 1.20 -4.71
CA CYS A 103 -0.77 0.21 -4.34
C CYS A 103 -1.24 0.49 -2.90
N HIS A 104 -2.51 0.82 -2.72
CA HIS A 104 -3.05 1.17 -1.41
C HIS A 104 -3.29 -0.05 -0.51
N GLY A 105 -3.28 0.15 0.81
CA GLY A 105 -3.67 -0.84 1.80
C GLY A 105 -5.18 -1.03 1.91
N GLY A 106 -5.62 -1.89 2.85
CA GLY A 106 -7.03 -2.16 3.11
C GLY A 106 -7.41 -3.64 3.10
N GLY A 107 -6.43 -4.54 3.33
CA GLY A 107 -6.66 -5.99 3.45
C GLY A 107 -7.20 -6.65 2.18
N TYR A 108 -7.04 -6.03 1.02
CA TYR A 108 -7.65 -6.42 -0.26
C TYR A 108 -9.19 -6.34 -0.30
N THR A 109 -9.83 -5.97 0.80
CA THR A 109 -11.29 -5.89 0.92
C THR A 109 -11.82 -4.46 0.98
N CYS A 110 -10.95 -3.51 1.29
CA CYS A 110 -11.23 -2.09 1.37
C CYS A 110 -10.16 -1.28 0.63
N GLY A 111 -10.45 -0.01 0.38
CA GLY A 111 -9.55 0.92 -0.27
C GLY A 111 -10.22 1.64 -1.43
N GLN A 112 -9.95 2.95 -1.52
CA GLN A 112 -10.48 3.85 -2.55
C GLN A 112 -9.45 4.94 -2.82
N LEU A 113 -9.56 5.64 -3.95
CA LEU A 113 -8.66 6.74 -4.30
C LEU A 113 -8.62 7.83 -3.21
N GLY A 114 -9.76 8.15 -2.60
CA GLY A 114 -9.83 9.13 -1.51
C GLY A 114 -8.91 8.76 -0.33
N TYR A 115 -8.92 7.51 0.08
CA TYR A 115 -8.03 7.00 1.13
C TYR A 115 -6.57 6.91 0.66
N ALA A 116 -6.35 6.37 -0.52
CA ALA A 116 -5.03 6.24 -1.13
C ALA A 116 -4.31 7.60 -1.25
N ARG A 117 -5.06 8.66 -1.56
CA ARG A 117 -4.57 10.02 -1.71
C ARG A 117 -3.82 10.56 -0.50
N ILE A 118 -4.13 10.06 0.71
CA ILE A 118 -3.45 10.47 1.95
C ILE A 118 -1.95 10.16 1.88
N LEU A 119 -1.58 8.94 1.50
CA LEU A 119 -0.17 8.55 1.38
C LEU A 119 0.42 8.97 0.04
N ALA A 120 -0.35 8.88 -1.04
CA ALA A 120 0.08 9.33 -2.37
C ALA A 120 0.52 10.79 -2.37
N SER A 121 -0.23 11.70 -1.71
CA SER A 121 0.16 13.11 -1.58
C SER A 121 1.50 13.28 -0.85
N LYS A 122 1.73 12.50 0.21
CA LYS A 122 3.00 12.53 0.94
C LYS A 122 4.15 12.01 0.07
N LEU A 123 3.91 10.95 -0.70
CA LEU A 123 4.90 10.43 -1.65
C LEU A 123 5.24 11.48 -2.71
N ALA A 124 4.23 12.16 -3.29
CA ALA A 124 4.45 13.23 -4.25
C ALA A 124 5.26 14.38 -3.65
N LEU A 125 4.89 14.85 -2.44
CA LEU A 125 5.60 15.93 -1.72
C LEU A 125 7.07 15.57 -1.43
N CYS A 126 7.33 14.34 -1.01
CA CYS A 126 8.66 13.94 -0.59
C CYS A 126 9.60 13.58 -1.76
N THR A 127 9.04 13.01 -2.84
CA THR A 127 9.84 12.59 -3.99
C THR A 127 9.92 13.66 -5.08
N GLY A 128 8.90 14.51 -5.19
CA GLY A 128 8.68 15.38 -6.33
C GLY A 128 8.22 14.63 -7.58
N PHE A 129 7.91 13.32 -7.50
CA PHE A 129 7.45 12.50 -8.60
C PHE A 129 5.93 12.51 -8.68
N ASP A 130 5.39 12.30 -9.86
CA ASP A 130 3.97 12.03 -10.04
C ASP A 130 3.65 10.63 -9.49
N VAL A 131 2.55 10.52 -8.75
CA VAL A 131 2.10 9.27 -8.14
C VAL A 131 0.85 8.80 -8.85
N LEU A 132 0.89 7.63 -9.47
CA LEU A 132 -0.28 6.95 -10.02
C LEU A 132 -0.87 6.06 -8.94
N SER A 133 -2.05 6.42 -8.44
CA SER A 133 -2.90 5.60 -7.56
C SER A 133 -4.05 5.00 -8.36
N PHE A 134 -4.53 3.82 -7.96
CA PHE A 134 -5.63 3.14 -8.63
C PHE A 134 -6.49 2.33 -7.67
N GLU A 135 -7.76 2.16 -8.01
CA GLU A 135 -8.71 1.31 -7.29
C GLU A 135 -8.68 -0.10 -7.91
N TYR A 136 -7.80 -0.95 -7.42
CA TYR A 136 -7.81 -2.34 -7.84
C TYR A 136 -9.07 -3.06 -7.37
N ARG A 137 -9.50 -4.07 -8.10
CA ARG A 137 -10.67 -4.89 -7.78
C ARG A 137 -10.51 -5.55 -6.41
N LEU A 138 -11.52 -5.36 -5.56
CA LEU A 138 -11.51 -5.80 -4.17
C LEU A 138 -12.17 -7.16 -3.99
N ALA A 139 -11.71 -7.92 -3.01
CA ALA A 139 -12.32 -9.12 -2.50
C ALA A 139 -13.47 -8.77 -1.51
N PRO A 140 -14.43 -9.65 -1.30
CA PRO A 140 -14.58 -10.98 -1.89
C PRO A 140 -15.17 -10.97 -3.31
N GLU A 141 -15.63 -9.83 -3.81
CA GLU A 141 -16.26 -9.73 -5.14
C GLU A 141 -15.30 -10.13 -6.26
N ASN A 142 -14.02 -9.81 -6.08
CA ASN A 142 -12.96 -10.14 -7.01
C ASN A 142 -11.73 -10.66 -6.23
N PRO A 143 -11.70 -11.97 -5.93
CA PRO A 143 -10.58 -12.57 -5.20
C PRO A 143 -9.31 -12.61 -6.05
N TYR A 144 -8.23 -13.11 -5.48
CA TYR A 144 -6.98 -13.38 -6.21
C TYR A 144 -7.27 -14.13 -7.52
N PRO A 145 -6.66 -13.74 -8.65
CA PRO A 145 -5.56 -12.79 -8.81
C PRO A 145 -5.98 -11.37 -9.28
N ALA A 146 -7.25 -10.98 -9.12
CA ALA A 146 -7.79 -9.77 -9.75
C ALA A 146 -6.95 -8.50 -9.46
N ALA A 147 -6.59 -8.27 -8.21
CA ALA A 147 -5.77 -7.10 -7.83
C ALA A 147 -4.38 -7.11 -8.49
N VAL A 148 -3.77 -8.29 -8.64
CA VAL A 148 -2.46 -8.45 -9.30
C VAL A 148 -2.54 -8.16 -10.79
N GLU A 149 -3.63 -8.60 -11.44
CA GLU A 149 -3.89 -8.29 -12.85
C GLU A 149 -4.08 -6.78 -13.06
N ASP A 150 -4.78 -6.12 -12.13
CA ASP A 150 -4.99 -4.68 -12.17
C ASP A 150 -3.66 -3.91 -11.97
N ALA A 151 -2.82 -4.36 -11.05
CA ALA A 151 -1.49 -3.77 -10.85
C ALA A 151 -0.59 -3.93 -12.08
N LEU A 152 -0.65 -5.10 -12.76
CA LEU A 152 0.03 -5.31 -14.04
C LEU A 152 -0.51 -4.37 -15.14
N ALA A 153 -1.82 -4.16 -15.20
CA ALA A 153 -2.42 -3.23 -16.15
C ALA A 153 -1.94 -1.79 -15.93
N MET A 154 -1.79 -1.36 -14.65
CA MET A 154 -1.23 -0.04 -14.33
C MET A 154 0.26 0.06 -14.70
N TRP A 155 1.02 -1.00 -14.47
CA TRP A 155 2.41 -1.08 -14.94
C TRP A 155 2.50 -0.93 -16.45
N ASP A 156 1.66 -1.65 -17.20
CA ASP A 156 1.62 -1.59 -18.66
C ASP A 156 1.18 -0.21 -19.16
N TYR A 157 0.25 0.44 -18.47
CA TYR A 157 -0.15 1.80 -18.76
C TYR A 157 1.04 2.78 -18.61
N LEU A 158 1.85 2.67 -17.54
CA LEU A 158 3.04 3.50 -17.37
C LEU A 158 4.06 3.26 -18.50
N MET A 159 4.27 2.01 -18.91
CA MET A 159 5.12 1.70 -20.07
C MET A 159 4.57 2.32 -21.36
N TYR A 160 3.24 2.26 -21.57
CA TYR A 160 2.57 2.89 -22.72
C TYR A 160 2.71 4.41 -22.72
N MET A 161 2.67 5.03 -21.54
CA MET A 161 2.89 6.47 -21.35
C MET A 161 4.35 6.90 -21.60
N GLY A 162 5.26 5.95 -21.85
CA GLY A 162 6.65 6.22 -22.18
C GLY A 162 7.62 6.21 -21.01
N TYR A 163 7.18 5.84 -19.80
CA TYR A 163 8.11 5.62 -18.69
C TYR A 163 8.94 4.36 -18.91
N GLY A 164 10.24 4.44 -18.71
CA GLY A 164 11.09 3.25 -18.61
C GLY A 164 10.90 2.56 -17.25
N ALA A 165 11.11 1.25 -17.16
CA ALA A 165 11.02 0.53 -15.88
C ALA A 165 11.92 1.14 -14.79
N ARG A 166 13.05 1.74 -15.18
CA ARG A 166 13.98 2.42 -14.27
C ARG A 166 13.56 3.84 -13.87
N ASP A 167 12.47 4.33 -14.43
CA ASP A 167 11.89 5.63 -14.09
C ASP A 167 10.73 5.48 -13.12
N ILE A 168 10.34 4.21 -12.82
CA ILE A 168 9.21 3.89 -11.94
C ILE A 168 9.72 3.36 -10.60
N VAL A 169 9.17 3.91 -9.52
CA VAL A 169 9.22 3.35 -8.17
C VAL A 169 7.86 2.72 -7.88
N VAL A 170 7.84 1.48 -7.38
CA VAL A 170 6.59 0.87 -6.90
C VAL A 170 6.52 1.04 -5.38
N ALA A 171 5.39 1.49 -4.89
CA ALA A 171 5.15 1.71 -3.47
C ALA A 171 3.86 1.02 -3.02
N GLY A 172 3.79 0.61 -1.76
CA GLY A 172 2.54 0.08 -1.20
C GLY A 172 2.58 -0.04 0.31
N ASP A 173 1.40 0.04 0.92
CA ASP A 173 1.23 -0.14 2.36
C ASP A 173 0.35 -1.36 2.67
N SER A 174 0.65 -2.09 3.74
CA SER A 174 -0.14 -3.23 4.21
C SER A 174 -0.38 -4.27 3.09
N ALA A 175 -1.64 -4.56 2.73
CA ALA A 175 -2.00 -5.40 1.58
C ALA A 175 -1.49 -4.82 0.25
N GLY A 176 -1.44 -3.50 0.10
CA GLY A 176 -0.81 -2.86 -1.07
C GLY A 176 0.70 -3.08 -1.13
N GLY A 177 1.37 -3.23 0.01
CA GLY A 177 2.77 -3.65 0.06
C GLY A 177 2.97 -5.10 -0.39
N ASN A 178 2.02 -5.99 -0.08
CA ASN A 178 1.94 -7.33 -0.65
C ASN A 178 1.78 -7.26 -2.18
N LEU A 179 0.79 -6.48 -2.65
CA LEU A 179 0.50 -6.31 -4.07
C LEU A 179 1.71 -5.73 -4.85
N ALA A 180 2.45 -4.79 -4.27
CA ALA A 180 3.67 -4.24 -4.85
C ALA A 180 4.78 -5.31 -5.02
N LEU A 181 4.93 -6.20 -4.05
CA LEU A 181 5.83 -7.35 -4.14
C LEU A 181 5.35 -8.36 -5.19
N GLU A 182 4.06 -8.71 -5.17
CA GLU A 182 3.47 -9.63 -6.15
C GLU A 182 3.62 -9.10 -7.59
N LEU A 183 3.43 -7.80 -7.81
CA LEU A 183 3.69 -7.18 -9.10
C LEU A 183 5.14 -7.43 -9.54
N CYS A 184 6.12 -7.18 -8.67
CA CYS A 184 7.53 -7.40 -9.00
C CYS A 184 7.86 -8.88 -9.23
N LEU A 185 7.28 -9.79 -8.45
CA LEU A 185 7.42 -11.23 -8.66
C LEU A 185 6.83 -11.67 -10.00
N LYS A 186 5.67 -11.12 -10.38
CA LYS A 186 5.06 -11.40 -11.70
C LYS A 186 5.89 -10.84 -12.85
N LEU A 187 6.42 -9.63 -12.72
CA LEU A 187 7.36 -9.09 -13.71
C LEU A 187 8.61 -9.96 -13.86
N LYS A 188 9.16 -10.48 -12.74
CA LYS A 188 10.28 -11.42 -12.75
C LYS A 188 9.92 -12.73 -13.44
N GLU A 189 8.77 -13.32 -13.11
CA GLU A 189 8.25 -14.55 -13.73
C GLU A 189 8.11 -14.42 -15.24
N GLN A 190 7.67 -13.24 -15.70
CA GLN A 190 7.50 -12.91 -17.12
C GLN A 190 8.80 -12.49 -17.81
N GLY A 191 9.95 -12.47 -17.12
CA GLY A 191 11.22 -11.99 -17.65
C GLY A 191 11.23 -10.50 -18.01
N ARG A 192 10.35 -9.71 -17.43
CA ARG A 192 10.20 -8.27 -17.66
C ARG A 192 11.15 -7.45 -16.78
N ALA A 193 11.43 -6.24 -17.23
CA ALA A 193 12.27 -5.31 -16.49
C ALA A 193 11.62 -4.92 -15.15
N GLN A 194 12.45 -4.88 -14.09
CA GLN A 194 12.04 -4.51 -12.74
C GLN A 194 12.01 -3.00 -12.56
N PRO A 195 11.14 -2.48 -11.65
CA PRO A 195 11.13 -1.07 -11.30
C PRO A 195 12.47 -0.61 -10.71
N ARG A 196 12.62 0.69 -10.56
CA ARG A 196 13.82 1.31 -9.98
C ARG A 196 14.03 0.90 -8.52
N ALA A 197 12.94 0.88 -7.74
CA ALA A 197 12.93 0.54 -6.33
C ALA A 197 11.54 0.13 -5.87
N LEU A 198 11.48 -0.54 -4.71
CA LEU A 198 10.26 -0.82 -3.94
C LEU A 198 10.25 -0.01 -2.65
N LEU A 199 9.11 0.59 -2.32
CA LEU A 199 8.86 1.26 -1.04
C LEU A 199 7.69 0.56 -0.34
N LEU A 200 7.97 -0.12 0.75
CA LEU A 200 7.01 -0.96 1.46
C LEU A 200 6.74 -0.40 2.87
N PHE A 201 5.50 -0.03 3.14
CA PHE A 201 5.08 0.52 4.43
C PHE A 201 4.25 -0.52 5.19
N SER A 202 4.85 -1.14 6.21
CA SER A 202 4.23 -2.23 6.98
C SER A 202 3.57 -3.28 6.07
N PRO A 203 4.31 -3.87 5.11
CA PRO A 203 3.72 -4.76 4.10
C PRO A 203 3.18 -6.04 4.76
N TRP A 204 2.08 -6.54 4.25
CA TRP A 204 1.53 -7.83 4.67
C TRP A 204 2.14 -8.95 3.83
N THR A 205 3.29 -9.48 4.23
CA THR A 205 4.08 -10.42 3.42
C THR A 205 3.84 -11.89 3.74
N ASP A 206 3.13 -12.18 4.85
CA ASP A 206 2.84 -13.53 5.33
C ASP A 206 1.36 -13.70 5.68
N MET A 207 0.60 -14.35 4.80
CA MET A 207 -0.81 -14.66 5.05
C MET A 207 -1.02 -15.85 5.99
N THR A 208 0.04 -16.63 6.32
CA THR A 208 -0.05 -17.69 7.31
C THR A 208 -0.14 -17.14 8.74
N ALA A 209 0.18 -15.85 8.93
CA ALA A 209 0.27 -15.19 10.23
C ALA A 209 1.25 -15.90 11.20
N SER A 210 2.36 -16.44 10.66
CA SER A 210 3.34 -17.23 11.43
C SER A 210 4.28 -16.37 12.28
N GLY A 211 4.36 -15.06 12.00
CA GLY A 211 5.24 -14.12 12.66
C GLY A 211 5.01 -14.01 14.17
N LYS A 212 6.10 -13.94 14.95
CA LYS A 212 6.03 -13.81 16.42
C LYS A 212 5.27 -12.55 16.86
N SER A 213 5.30 -11.48 16.06
CA SER A 213 4.62 -10.21 16.31
C SER A 213 3.09 -10.35 16.43
N TYR A 214 2.48 -11.34 15.79
CA TYR A 214 1.05 -11.63 15.97
C TYR A 214 0.69 -11.95 17.42
N LYS A 215 1.62 -12.54 18.17
CA LYS A 215 1.44 -12.85 19.59
C LYS A 215 1.96 -11.72 20.50
N SER A 216 3.20 -11.25 20.25
CA SER A 216 3.85 -10.25 21.12
C SER A 216 3.18 -8.86 21.06
N CYS A 217 2.64 -8.46 19.92
CA CYS A 217 1.98 -7.16 19.72
C CYS A 217 0.44 -7.27 19.82
N LYS A 218 -0.11 -8.38 20.33
CA LYS A 218 -1.57 -8.61 20.38
C LYS A 218 -2.33 -7.49 21.13
N ALA A 219 -1.76 -6.96 22.20
CA ALA A 219 -2.37 -5.90 22.99
C ALA A 219 -1.97 -4.48 22.52
N LEU A 220 -0.90 -4.36 21.75
CA LEU A 220 -0.31 -3.07 21.34
C LEU A 220 -0.89 -2.57 20.03
N ASP A 221 -1.17 -3.47 19.08
CA ASP A 221 -1.70 -3.09 17.78
C ASP A 221 -3.19 -2.74 17.88
N PRO A 222 -3.58 -1.47 17.73
CA PRO A 222 -4.97 -1.05 17.87
C PRO A 222 -5.84 -1.31 16.65
N MET A 223 -5.24 -1.73 15.52
CA MET A 223 -5.92 -1.81 14.23
C MET A 223 -6.14 -3.24 13.75
N LEU A 224 -5.16 -4.12 13.96
CA LEU A 224 -5.20 -5.48 13.42
C LEU A 224 -5.52 -6.48 14.53
N THR A 225 -6.61 -7.22 14.37
CA THR A 225 -6.89 -8.40 15.18
C THR A 225 -6.54 -9.66 14.38
N TYR A 226 -6.37 -10.78 15.06
CA TYR A 226 -6.12 -12.05 14.35
C TYR A 226 -7.36 -12.46 13.55
N GLU A 227 -8.53 -12.25 14.12
CA GLU A 227 -9.83 -12.51 13.52
C GLU A 227 -10.02 -11.70 12.22
N TYR A 228 -9.64 -10.41 12.23
CA TYR A 228 -9.63 -9.59 11.02
C TYR A 228 -8.72 -10.17 9.93
N ILE A 229 -7.49 -10.54 10.30
CA ILE A 229 -6.53 -11.14 9.35
C ILE A 229 -7.09 -12.44 8.75
N GLU A 230 -7.71 -13.29 9.56
CA GLU A 230 -8.36 -14.52 9.08
C GLU A 230 -9.48 -14.23 8.08
N ALA A 231 -10.36 -13.27 8.41
CA ALA A 231 -11.47 -12.91 7.56
C ALA A 231 -11.02 -12.37 6.19
N VAL A 232 -10.09 -11.39 6.18
CA VAL A 232 -9.66 -10.77 4.92
C VAL A 232 -8.81 -11.70 4.06
N ARG A 233 -7.96 -12.56 4.64
CA ARG A 233 -7.21 -13.53 3.84
C ARG A 233 -8.14 -14.57 3.20
N ALA A 234 -9.14 -15.06 3.94
CA ALA A 234 -10.12 -15.99 3.41
C ALA A 234 -10.96 -15.37 2.28
N ALA A 235 -11.34 -14.09 2.42
CA ALA A 235 -12.03 -13.35 1.38
C ALA A 235 -11.18 -13.18 0.11
N TYR A 236 -9.88 -12.91 0.26
CA TYR A 236 -8.98 -12.66 -0.87
C TYR A 236 -8.54 -13.94 -1.59
N THR A 237 -8.21 -15.00 -0.85
CA THR A 237 -7.58 -16.23 -1.41
C THR A 237 -8.52 -17.43 -1.47
N GLY A 238 -9.64 -17.37 -0.78
CA GLY A 238 -10.49 -18.52 -0.44
C GLY A 238 -10.10 -19.16 0.90
N PRO A 239 -11.08 -19.76 1.59
CA PRO A 239 -10.89 -20.28 2.95
C PRO A 239 -9.93 -21.51 3.01
N ASP A 240 -9.87 -22.29 1.93
CA ASP A 240 -9.07 -23.52 1.84
C ASP A 240 -7.73 -23.31 1.10
N ALA A 241 -7.32 -22.06 0.90
CA ALA A 241 -6.09 -21.75 0.18
C ALA A 241 -4.85 -22.16 1.01
N ASP A 242 -3.81 -22.62 0.32
CA ASP A 242 -2.49 -22.77 0.92
C ASP A 242 -1.82 -21.37 1.01
N TRP A 243 -1.98 -20.73 2.16
CA TRP A 243 -1.49 -19.39 2.40
C TRP A 243 0.04 -19.25 2.44
N ALA A 244 0.77 -20.37 2.49
CA ALA A 244 2.22 -20.37 2.36
C ALA A 244 2.70 -20.26 0.90
N LYS A 245 1.80 -20.35 -0.06
CA LYS A 245 2.18 -20.16 -1.47
C LYS A 245 2.77 -18.77 -1.69
N PRO A 246 3.89 -18.67 -2.44
CA PRO A 246 4.53 -17.39 -2.77
C PRO A 246 3.62 -16.35 -3.42
N CYS A 247 2.59 -16.77 -4.13
CA CYS A 247 1.62 -15.88 -4.77
C CYS A 247 0.61 -15.24 -3.79
N TYR A 248 0.60 -15.63 -2.53
CA TYR A 248 -0.15 -14.99 -1.46
C TYR A 248 0.78 -14.39 -0.42
N SER A 249 1.87 -15.09 -0.14
CA SER A 249 2.84 -14.75 0.89
C SER A 249 4.24 -14.60 0.27
N PRO A 250 4.57 -13.42 -0.24
CA PRO A 250 5.86 -13.16 -0.87
C PRO A 250 7.06 -13.38 0.07
N LEU A 251 6.84 -13.47 1.38
CA LEU A 251 7.87 -13.91 2.34
C LEU A 251 8.51 -15.26 1.95
N PHE A 252 7.74 -16.17 1.35
CA PHE A 252 8.20 -17.51 0.96
C PHE A 252 8.67 -17.56 -0.50
N ALA A 253 8.69 -16.43 -1.21
CA ALA A 253 9.15 -16.36 -2.58
C ALA A 253 10.68 -16.29 -2.70
N ASP A 254 11.20 -16.58 -3.89
CA ASP A 254 12.58 -16.24 -4.25
C ASP A 254 12.69 -14.75 -4.59
N LEU A 255 13.15 -13.96 -3.63
CA LEU A 255 13.26 -12.50 -3.74
C LEU A 255 14.54 -12.03 -4.45
N ARG A 256 15.43 -12.94 -4.87
CA ARG A 256 16.65 -12.59 -5.61
C ARG A 256 16.30 -11.94 -6.95
N GLY A 257 16.97 -10.84 -7.27
CA GLY A 257 16.75 -10.09 -8.51
C GLY A 257 15.58 -9.11 -8.46
N LEU A 258 14.87 -8.98 -7.34
CA LEU A 258 13.96 -7.87 -7.10
C LEU A 258 14.75 -6.54 -7.00
N PRO A 259 14.08 -5.39 -7.21
CA PRO A 259 14.73 -4.08 -7.13
C PRO A 259 15.21 -3.77 -5.69
N PRO A 260 16.08 -2.77 -5.51
CA PRO A 260 16.39 -2.24 -4.19
C PRO A 260 15.09 -1.92 -3.44
N THR A 261 14.97 -2.42 -2.21
CA THR A 261 13.73 -2.36 -1.44
C THR A 261 13.96 -1.64 -0.12
N LEU A 262 13.12 -0.65 0.17
CA LEU A 262 12.99 -0.04 1.48
C LEU A 262 11.74 -0.60 2.16
N VAL A 263 11.93 -1.15 3.36
CA VAL A 263 10.82 -1.61 4.22
C VAL A 263 10.78 -0.72 5.46
N GLN A 264 9.65 -0.06 5.67
CA GLN A 264 9.37 0.70 6.88
C GLN A 264 8.26 0.03 7.66
N VAL A 265 8.48 -0.19 8.95
CA VAL A 265 7.54 -0.88 9.84
C VAL A 265 7.45 -0.18 11.19
N GLY A 266 6.27 -0.24 11.81
CA GLY A 266 6.09 0.18 13.20
C GLY A 266 6.48 -0.94 14.16
N THR A 267 7.07 -0.59 15.31
CA THR A 267 7.51 -1.54 16.33
C THR A 267 6.37 -2.33 16.99
N ASP A 268 5.15 -1.77 16.97
CA ASP A 268 3.98 -2.29 17.67
C ASP A 268 2.96 -2.99 16.73
N ARG A 269 3.33 -3.19 15.46
CA ARG A 269 2.46 -3.84 14.46
C ARG A 269 2.52 -5.35 14.54
N LYS A 270 1.35 -6.01 14.38
CA LYS A 270 1.25 -7.47 14.35
C LYS A 270 1.72 -8.08 13.04
N SER A 271 1.37 -7.47 11.92
CA SER A 271 1.58 -8.01 10.57
C SER A 271 2.93 -7.62 9.97
N VAL A 272 3.95 -7.49 10.78
CA VAL A 272 5.29 -7.19 10.29
C VAL A 272 6.14 -8.45 10.33
N VAL A 273 6.80 -8.70 9.25
CA VAL A 273 7.75 -9.80 9.08
C VAL A 273 9.01 -9.56 9.87
#